data_ec360779430c62e6958735ed70ff011d
#
_entry.id   ec360779430c62e6958735ed70ff011d
#
_cell.length_a   1.000
_cell.length_b   1.000
_cell.length_c   1.000
_cell.angle_alpha   90.00
_cell.angle_beta   90.00
_cell.angle_gamma   90.00
#
_symmetry.space_group_name_H-M   'P 1'
#
loop_
_entity.id
_entity.type
_entity.pdbx_description
1 polymer ?
#
loop_
_entity_poly.entity_id
_entity_poly.type
_entity_poly.pdbx_seq_one_letter_code
_entity_poly.pdbx_strand_id
1 'polypeptide(L)'
;KEEMDFVGREFDRTQVLFKRGLVNETTLETIERRKLDATFTVERSEETLKRAQSAKVRAIIALEIGKLDVQARELDLEDLIIRSPFSGVLLNFKPNIGECVSQGELAAQIYASDEKSVETFVVMDRLLDAESVGVIVGNHVNVIRSNGSACPGVFSLVGTEANLETQNVKITIDLDATCAPKMFLNEAVEI
;
A
#
# COMPACT_ATOMS: atom_id res chain seq x y z
N LYS A 1 18.63 4.26 -45.86
CA LYS A 1 20.07 4.37 -45.51
C LYS A 1 20.95 3.89 -46.66
N GLU A 2 20.71 2.72 -47.26
CA GLU A 2 21.52 2.21 -48.38
C GLU A 2 21.59 3.17 -49.57
N GLU A 3 20.47 3.80 -49.95
CA GLU A 3 20.42 4.79 -51.03
C GLU A 3 21.24 6.05 -50.69
N MET A 4 21.10 6.54 -49.44
CA MET A 4 21.92 7.67 -48.97
C MET A 4 23.44 7.38 -49.02
N ASP A 5 23.83 6.17 -48.59
CA ASP A 5 25.21 5.70 -48.64
C ASP A 5 25.72 5.53 -50.07
N PHE A 6 24.86 5.08 -50.96
CA PHE A 6 25.19 4.96 -52.39
C PHE A 6 25.43 6.32 -53.03
N VAL A 7 24.49 7.25 -52.85
CA VAL A 7 24.61 8.62 -53.41
C VAL A 7 25.77 9.37 -52.75
N GLY A 8 26.06 9.11 -51.48
CA GLY A 8 27.23 9.63 -50.77
C GLY A 8 28.54 9.23 -51.49
N ARG A 9 28.72 7.95 -51.76
CA ARG A 9 29.91 7.46 -52.52
C ARG A 9 29.97 7.99 -53.95
N GLU A 10 28.83 8.17 -54.63
CA GLU A 10 28.77 8.78 -55.96
C GLU A 10 29.22 10.25 -55.91
N PHE A 11 28.78 11.00 -54.93
CA PHE A 11 29.19 12.39 -54.71
C PHE A 11 30.71 12.50 -54.47
N ASP A 12 31.26 11.71 -53.57
CA ASP A 12 32.68 11.71 -53.23
C ASP A 12 33.55 11.41 -54.47
N ARG A 13 33.12 10.42 -55.28
CA ARG A 13 33.79 10.10 -56.56
C ARG A 13 33.71 11.27 -57.54
N THR A 14 32.53 11.84 -57.71
CA THR A 14 32.29 12.96 -58.62
C THR A 14 33.09 14.19 -58.23
N GLN A 15 33.22 14.47 -56.94
CA GLN A 15 34.00 15.55 -56.40
C GLN A 15 35.52 15.40 -56.74
N VAL A 16 36.05 14.17 -56.63
CA VAL A 16 37.45 13.89 -57.03
C VAL A 16 37.64 14.10 -58.51
N LEU A 17 36.69 13.67 -59.37
CA LEU A 17 36.76 13.86 -60.82
C LEU A 17 36.66 15.34 -61.19
N PHE A 18 35.84 16.12 -60.53
CA PHE A 18 35.72 17.56 -60.70
C PHE A 18 37.02 18.27 -60.40
N LYS A 19 37.67 17.97 -59.26
CA LYS A 19 39.00 18.53 -58.91
C LYS A 19 40.08 18.21 -59.96
N ARG A 20 39.90 17.14 -60.76
CA ARG A 20 40.80 16.76 -61.85
C ARG A 20 40.40 17.35 -63.21
N GLY A 21 39.32 18.16 -63.27
CA GLY A 21 38.82 18.77 -64.47
C GLY A 21 38.09 17.78 -65.43
N LEU A 22 37.70 16.60 -64.98
CA LEU A 22 37.11 15.53 -65.79
C LEU A 22 35.57 15.59 -65.87
N VAL A 23 34.92 16.37 -65.00
CA VAL A 23 33.45 16.61 -65.01
C VAL A 23 33.20 18.11 -64.82
N ASN A 24 32.05 18.58 -65.31
CA ASN A 24 31.64 19.97 -65.19
C ASN A 24 30.93 20.25 -63.86
N GLU A 25 30.79 21.54 -63.53
CA GLU A 25 30.17 22.01 -62.27
C GLU A 25 28.72 21.61 -62.15
N THR A 26 27.95 21.66 -63.20
CA THR A 26 26.52 21.25 -63.22
C THR A 26 26.29 19.79 -62.86
N THR A 27 27.27 18.92 -63.21
CA THR A 27 27.20 17.50 -62.81
C THR A 27 27.44 17.34 -61.31
N LEU A 28 28.43 18.07 -60.75
CA LEU A 28 28.71 18.06 -59.33
C LEU A 28 27.49 18.55 -58.54
N GLU A 29 26.92 19.69 -58.92
CA GLU A 29 25.72 20.26 -58.27
C GLU A 29 24.54 19.34 -58.30
N THR A 30 24.36 18.61 -59.43
CA THR A 30 23.23 17.65 -59.55
C THR A 30 23.36 16.49 -58.58
N ILE A 31 24.58 15.95 -58.40
CA ILE A 31 24.83 14.85 -57.46
C ILE A 31 24.77 15.37 -56.01
N GLU A 32 25.24 16.56 -55.75
CA GLU A 32 25.12 17.20 -54.43
C GLU A 32 23.66 17.37 -54.04
N ARG A 33 22.82 17.86 -54.93
CA ARG A 33 21.35 17.94 -54.71
C ARG A 33 20.73 16.61 -54.38
N ARG A 34 21.08 15.53 -55.11
CA ARG A 34 20.64 14.18 -54.84
C ARG A 34 21.06 13.70 -53.44
N LYS A 35 22.30 13.99 -53.06
CA LYS A 35 22.82 13.64 -51.73
C LYS A 35 22.02 14.33 -50.64
N LEU A 36 21.70 15.61 -50.77
CA LEU A 36 20.86 16.36 -49.84
C LEU A 36 19.46 15.77 -49.77
N ASP A 37 18.84 15.51 -50.90
CA ASP A 37 17.46 14.92 -50.94
C ASP A 37 17.41 13.53 -50.28
N ALA A 38 18.43 12.68 -50.50
CA ALA A 38 18.54 11.38 -49.88
C ALA A 38 18.74 11.52 -48.34
N THR A 39 19.53 12.49 -47.90
CA THR A 39 19.76 12.78 -46.49
C THR A 39 18.46 13.23 -45.81
N PHE A 40 17.78 14.24 -46.38
CA PHE A 40 16.47 14.68 -45.85
C PHE A 40 15.41 13.60 -45.81
N THR A 41 15.42 12.69 -46.80
CA THR A 41 14.48 11.57 -46.81
C THR A 41 14.73 10.62 -45.63
N VAL A 42 15.98 10.31 -45.32
CA VAL A 42 16.34 9.48 -44.18
C VAL A 42 15.97 10.17 -42.85
N GLU A 43 16.34 11.44 -42.67
CA GLU A 43 16.03 12.22 -41.46
C GLU A 43 14.52 12.30 -41.23
N ARG A 44 13.72 12.58 -42.26
CA ARG A 44 12.25 12.60 -42.18
C ARG A 44 11.67 11.26 -41.77
N SER A 45 12.23 10.16 -42.30
CA SER A 45 11.79 8.81 -41.97
C SER A 45 12.15 8.44 -40.53
N GLU A 46 13.35 8.81 -40.05
CA GLU A 46 13.77 8.62 -38.66
C GLU A 46 12.92 9.43 -37.69
N GLU A 47 12.59 10.68 -38.03
CA GLU A 47 11.68 11.49 -37.21
C GLU A 47 10.28 10.88 -37.15
N THR A 48 9.76 10.40 -38.28
CA THR A 48 8.44 9.73 -38.32
C THR A 48 8.44 8.48 -37.46
N LEU A 49 9.49 7.66 -37.53
CA LEU A 49 9.65 6.48 -36.69
C LEU A 49 9.67 6.86 -35.20
N LYS A 50 10.45 7.87 -34.82
CA LYS A 50 10.54 8.35 -33.44
C LYS A 50 9.19 8.86 -32.92
N ARG A 51 8.43 9.60 -33.74
CA ARG A 51 7.07 10.04 -33.42
C ARG A 51 6.12 8.85 -33.20
N ALA A 52 6.18 7.84 -34.07
CA ALA A 52 5.37 6.62 -33.95
C ALA A 52 5.71 5.82 -32.70
N GLN A 53 7.00 5.69 -32.37
CA GLN A 53 7.44 5.05 -31.12
C GLN A 53 6.93 5.80 -29.88
N SER A 54 7.03 7.13 -29.88
CA SER A 54 6.50 7.95 -28.78
C SER A 54 4.97 7.83 -28.66
N ALA A 55 4.26 7.77 -29.77
CA ALA A 55 2.80 7.54 -29.77
C ALA A 55 2.44 6.17 -29.20
N LYS A 56 3.19 5.13 -29.54
CA LYS A 56 3.03 3.78 -28.98
C LYS A 56 3.21 3.78 -27.46
N VAL A 57 4.27 4.41 -26.95
CA VAL A 57 4.53 4.49 -25.51
C VAL A 57 3.38 5.21 -24.79
N ARG A 58 2.91 6.35 -25.34
CA ARG A 58 1.75 7.06 -24.77
C ARG A 58 0.49 6.22 -24.73
N ALA A 59 0.24 5.45 -25.78
CA ALA A 59 -0.93 4.55 -25.84
C ALA A 59 -0.84 3.42 -24.79
N ILE A 60 0.35 2.86 -24.56
CA ILE A 60 0.58 1.85 -23.51
C ILE A 60 0.32 2.45 -22.12
N ILE A 61 0.83 3.64 -21.85
CA ILE A 61 0.60 4.34 -20.57
C ILE A 61 -0.90 4.63 -20.38
N ALA A 62 -1.59 5.11 -21.41
CA ALA A 62 -3.03 5.38 -21.33
C ALA A 62 -3.84 4.10 -21.05
N LEU A 63 -3.45 2.98 -21.64
CA LEU A 63 -4.06 1.67 -21.36
C LEU A 63 -3.86 1.27 -19.90
N GLU A 64 -2.66 1.46 -19.35
CA GLU A 64 -2.37 1.12 -17.95
C GLU A 64 -3.15 1.99 -16.97
N ILE A 65 -3.24 3.30 -17.23
CA ILE A 65 -4.08 4.21 -16.45
C ILE A 65 -5.54 3.74 -16.48
N GLY A 66 -6.08 3.39 -17.65
CA GLY A 66 -7.44 2.88 -17.77
C GLY A 66 -7.69 1.59 -16.98
N LYS A 67 -6.71 0.69 -16.91
CA LYS A 67 -6.81 -0.51 -16.07
C LYS A 67 -6.85 -0.17 -14.58
N LEU A 68 -5.99 0.75 -14.13
CA LEU A 68 -5.98 1.20 -12.74
C LEU A 68 -7.30 1.88 -12.35
N ASP A 69 -7.89 2.66 -13.25
CA ASP A 69 -9.21 3.27 -13.03
C ASP A 69 -10.30 2.21 -12.85
N VAL A 70 -10.28 1.13 -13.65
CA VAL A 70 -11.22 0.00 -13.48
C VAL A 70 -11.02 -0.66 -12.12
N GLN A 71 -9.79 -0.97 -11.74
CA GLN A 71 -9.49 -1.58 -10.43
C GLN A 71 -9.94 -0.68 -9.26
N ALA A 72 -9.75 0.63 -9.36
CA ALA A 72 -10.24 1.57 -8.35
C ALA A 72 -11.76 1.51 -8.20
N ARG A 73 -12.50 1.44 -9.34
CA ARG A 73 -13.96 1.31 -9.30
C ARG A 73 -14.44 -0.04 -8.78
N GLU A 74 -13.70 -1.10 -9.03
CA GLU A 74 -13.99 -2.43 -8.44
C GLU A 74 -13.84 -2.41 -6.92
N LEU A 75 -12.78 -1.78 -6.39
CA LEU A 75 -12.60 -1.57 -4.94
C LEU A 75 -13.72 -0.69 -4.36
N ASP A 76 -14.09 0.42 -5.02
CA ASP A 76 -15.21 1.25 -4.60
C ASP A 76 -16.51 0.43 -4.47
N LEU A 77 -16.74 -0.53 -5.38
CA LEU A 77 -17.90 -1.42 -5.33
C LEU A 77 -17.82 -2.46 -4.19
N GLU A 78 -16.62 -3.00 -3.93
CA GLU A 78 -16.39 -3.91 -2.81
C GLU A 78 -16.65 -3.21 -1.47
N ASP A 79 -16.24 -1.95 -1.33
CA ASP A 79 -16.43 -1.13 -0.13
C ASP A 79 -17.90 -0.82 0.18
N LEU A 80 -18.81 -0.98 -0.79
CA LEU A 80 -20.26 -0.89 -0.53
C LEU A 80 -20.79 -2.05 0.31
N ILE A 81 -20.05 -3.13 0.47
CA ILE A 81 -20.44 -4.31 1.26
C ILE A 81 -19.51 -4.43 2.46
N ILE A 82 -19.94 -3.92 3.59
CA ILE A 82 -19.21 -4.06 4.85
C ILE A 82 -19.35 -5.50 5.35
N ARG A 83 -18.22 -6.20 5.49
CA ARG A 83 -18.15 -7.57 6.01
C ARG A 83 -17.39 -7.60 7.32
N SER A 84 -17.82 -8.46 8.23
CA SER A 84 -17.05 -8.74 9.44
C SER A 84 -15.70 -9.42 9.08
N PRO A 85 -14.55 -8.91 9.60
CA PRO A 85 -13.23 -9.51 9.36
C PRO A 85 -13.04 -10.84 10.11
N PHE A 86 -13.81 -11.10 11.18
CA PHE A 86 -13.76 -12.32 11.99
C PHE A 86 -15.14 -12.65 12.56
N SER A 87 -15.27 -13.85 13.12
CA SER A 87 -16.49 -14.27 13.85
C SER A 87 -16.54 -13.65 15.25
N GLY A 88 -17.62 -12.98 15.59
CA GLY A 88 -17.72 -12.29 16.88
C GLY A 88 -19.12 -11.79 17.17
N VAL A 89 -19.23 -11.00 18.22
CA VAL A 89 -20.48 -10.36 18.67
C VAL A 89 -20.49 -8.90 18.22
N LEU A 90 -21.59 -8.52 17.59
CA LEU A 90 -21.79 -7.15 17.09
C LEU A 90 -22.32 -6.27 18.22
N LEU A 91 -21.72 -5.11 18.41
CA LEU A 91 -22.13 -4.07 19.34
C LEU A 91 -22.45 -2.77 18.62
N ASN A 92 -23.33 -1.98 19.21
CA ASN A 92 -23.61 -0.61 18.77
C ASN A 92 -23.92 -0.49 17.27
N PHE A 93 -24.67 -1.46 16.73
CA PHE A 93 -25.11 -1.40 15.34
C PHE A 93 -26.08 -0.23 15.16
N LYS A 94 -25.70 0.76 14.35
CA LYS A 94 -26.43 2.01 14.14
C LYS A 94 -27.23 2.09 12.84
N PRO A 95 -26.75 1.50 11.71
CA PRO A 95 -27.39 1.73 10.42
C PRO A 95 -28.83 1.20 10.36
N ASN A 96 -29.71 2.00 9.79
CA ASN A 96 -31.10 1.62 9.50
C ASN A 96 -31.34 1.56 7.99
N ILE A 97 -32.29 0.73 7.57
CA ILE A 97 -32.66 0.64 6.15
C ILE A 97 -33.25 1.99 5.68
N GLY A 98 -32.68 2.53 4.61
CA GLY A 98 -33.07 3.82 4.05
C GLY A 98 -32.30 5.00 4.60
N GLU A 99 -31.36 4.79 5.53
CA GLU A 99 -30.49 5.82 6.06
C GLU A 99 -29.23 5.99 5.19
N CYS A 100 -28.76 7.22 5.04
CA CYS A 100 -27.48 7.49 4.39
C CYS A 100 -26.35 7.42 5.41
N VAL A 101 -25.35 6.65 5.11
CA VAL A 101 -24.13 6.51 5.94
C VAL A 101 -23.02 7.36 5.31
N SER A 102 -22.36 8.17 6.13
CA SER A 102 -21.24 9.01 5.69
C SER A 102 -19.92 8.23 5.73
N GLN A 103 -18.98 8.60 4.87
CA GLN A 103 -17.65 8.02 4.89
C GLN A 103 -16.95 8.31 6.24
N GLY A 104 -16.41 7.24 6.87
CA GLY A 104 -15.76 7.34 8.17
C GLY A 104 -16.73 7.27 9.36
N GLU A 105 -18.03 7.11 9.14
CA GLU A 105 -19.00 6.91 10.20
C GLU A 105 -18.88 5.50 10.79
N LEU A 106 -18.94 5.42 12.13
CA LEU A 106 -18.91 4.14 12.84
C LEU A 106 -20.25 3.43 12.69
N ALA A 107 -20.31 2.42 11.83
CA ALA A 107 -21.51 1.63 11.62
C ALA A 107 -21.78 0.63 12.76
N ALA A 108 -20.75 -0.07 13.22
CA ALA A 108 -20.84 -1.07 14.27
C ALA A 108 -19.46 -1.34 14.88
N GLN A 109 -19.45 -2.01 16.02
CA GLN A 109 -18.26 -2.58 16.63
C GLN A 109 -18.41 -4.10 16.71
N ILE A 110 -17.32 -4.82 16.47
CA ILE A 110 -17.29 -6.27 16.63
C ILE A 110 -16.17 -6.67 17.57
N TYR A 111 -16.42 -7.65 18.42
CA TYR A 111 -15.40 -8.23 19.27
C TYR A 111 -15.46 -9.76 19.26
N ALA A 112 -14.30 -10.41 19.40
CA ALA A 112 -14.21 -11.84 19.58
C ALA A 112 -14.65 -12.20 21.01
N SER A 113 -15.60 -13.11 21.14
CA SER A 113 -16.16 -13.46 22.46
C SER A 113 -15.21 -14.26 23.34
N ASP A 114 -14.26 -14.95 22.70
CA ASP A 114 -13.26 -15.83 23.31
C ASP A 114 -11.90 -15.14 23.57
N GLU A 115 -11.71 -13.94 22.99
CA GLU A 115 -10.50 -13.13 23.17
C GLU A 115 -10.83 -11.88 23.99
N LYS A 116 -10.95 -12.05 25.31
CA LYS A 116 -11.16 -10.93 26.23
C LYS A 116 -9.96 -10.77 27.15
N SER A 117 -9.64 -9.51 27.46
CA SER A 117 -8.62 -9.17 28.41
C SER A 117 -9.19 -8.33 29.55
N VAL A 118 -8.55 -8.38 30.70
CA VAL A 118 -8.82 -7.55 31.86
C VAL A 118 -7.73 -6.50 31.97
N GLU A 119 -8.14 -5.26 32.12
CA GLU A 119 -7.21 -4.16 32.42
C GLU A 119 -7.29 -3.84 33.91
N THR A 120 -6.16 -3.81 34.57
CA THR A 120 -6.05 -3.42 35.97
C THR A 120 -4.93 -2.41 36.16
N PHE A 121 -4.96 -1.71 37.28
CA PHE A 121 -3.99 -0.71 37.65
C PHE A 121 -3.35 -1.10 38.98
N VAL A 122 -2.04 -1.23 38.97
CA VAL A 122 -1.25 -1.60 40.16
C VAL A 122 -0.33 -0.45 40.54
N VAL A 123 -0.22 -0.15 41.82
CA VAL A 123 0.68 0.89 42.33
C VAL A 123 2.13 0.51 42.01
N MET A 124 2.90 1.43 41.50
CA MET A 124 4.28 1.23 41.06
C MET A 124 5.17 0.57 42.14
N ASP A 125 5.01 0.96 43.41
CA ASP A 125 5.79 0.39 44.52
C ASP A 125 5.67 -1.15 44.60
N ARG A 126 4.52 -1.74 44.28
CA ARG A 126 4.35 -3.19 44.24
C ARG A 126 5.03 -3.85 43.07
N LEU A 127 5.27 -3.10 41.98
CA LEU A 127 5.94 -3.61 40.80
C LEU A 127 7.46 -3.56 40.89
N LEU A 128 8.04 -2.76 41.82
CA LEU A 128 9.47 -2.76 42.09
C LEU A 128 9.95 -4.11 42.65
N ASP A 129 9.07 -4.84 43.33
CA ASP A 129 9.28 -6.20 43.79
C ASP A 129 8.50 -7.24 42.98
N ALA A 130 8.32 -6.98 41.67
CA ALA A 130 7.47 -7.77 40.78
C ALA A 130 7.77 -9.29 40.78
N GLU A 131 9.05 -9.66 40.94
CA GLU A 131 9.46 -11.06 41.09
C GLU A 131 8.91 -11.73 42.36
N SER A 132 8.83 -11.00 43.45
CA SER A 132 8.30 -11.50 44.74
C SER A 132 6.76 -11.51 44.74
N VAL A 133 6.10 -10.62 44.01
CA VAL A 133 4.64 -10.48 43.92
C VAL A 133 4.06 -11.34 42.78
N GLY A 134 4.91 -11.81 41.84
CA GLY A 134 4.50 -12.70 40.74
C GLY A 134 3.87 -11.96 39.54
N VAL A 135 3.92 -10.61 39.49
CA VAL A 135 3.38 -9.81 38.39
C VAL A 135 4.41 -9.74 37.26
N ILE A 136 4.56 -10.82 36.55
CA ILE A 136 5.51 -10.96 35.42
C ILE A 136 4.72 -11.45 34.21
N VAL A 137 5.04 -10.91 33.03
CA VAL A 137 4.45 -11.35 31.76
C VAL A 137 4.66 -12.85 31.60
N GLY A 138 3.59 -13.56 31.29
CA GLY A 138 3.56 -15.02 31.14
C GLY A 138 3.15 -15.78 32.40
N ASN A 139 3.10 -15.14 33.59
CA ASN A 139 2.60 -15.79 34.79
C ASN A 139 1.08 -15.93 34.78
N HIS A 140 0.60 -17.02 35.36
CA HIS A 140 -0.83 -17.28 35.52
C HIS A 140 -1.40 -16.49 36.70
N VAL A 141 -2.63 -16.04 36.53
CA VAL A 141 -3.41 -15.31 37.55
C VAL A 141 -4.86 -15.77 37.52
N ASN A 142 -5.55 -15.69 38.65
CA ASN A 142 -6.98 -15.94 38.74
C ASN A 142 -7.73 -14.63 38.88
N VAL A 143 -8.56 -14.33 37.89
CA VAL A 143 -9.47 -13.20 37.91
C VAL A 143 -10.77 -13.62 38.56
N ILE A 144 -11.12 -12.96 39.67
CA ILE A 144 -12.30 -13.27 40.47
C ILE A 144 -13.45 -12.34 40.05
N ARG A 145 -14.54 -12.91 39.63
CA ARG A 145 -15.76 -12.19 39.24
C ARG A 145 -16.58 -11.79 40.47
N SER A 146 -17.44 -10.82 40.31
CA SER A 146 -18.35 -10.34 41.37
C SER A 146 -19.26 -11.44 41.98
N ASN A 147 -19.49 -12.53 41.24
CA ASN A 147 -20.24 -13.72 41.72
C ASN A 147 -19.35 -14.77 42.43
N GLY A 148 -18.07 -14.47 42.66
CA GLY A 148 -17.11 -15.36 43.30
C GLY A 148 -16.52 -16.44 42.41
N SER A 149 -16.88 -16.50 41.12
CA SER A 149 -16.26 -17.48 40.20
C SER A 149 -14.90 -16.99 39.72
N ALA A 150 -13.92 -17.89 39.71
CA ALA A 150 -12.57 -17.59 39.19
C ALA A 150 -12.47 -17.89 37.69
N CYS A 151 -11.78 -17.01 36.99
CA CYS A 151 -11.44 -17.18 35.60
C CYS A 151 -9.91 -17.13 35.47
N PRO A 152 -9.26 -18.20 34.97
CA PRO A 152 -7.83 -18.20 34.80
C PRO A 152 -7.44 -17.22 33.67
N GLY A 153 -6.30 -16.56 33.84
CA GLY A 153 -5.71 -15.65 32.87
C GLY A 153 -4.19 -15.66 32.96
N VAL A 154 -3.58 -14.97 32.05
CA VAL A 154 -2.12 -14.80 31.97
C VAL A 154 -1.79 -13.32 31.82
N PHE A 155 -0.80 -12.85 32.55
CA PHE A 155 -0.30 -11.48 32.34
C PHE A 155 0.30 -11.34 30.93
N SER A 156 -0.38 -10.59 30.06
CA SER A 156 0.06 -10.36 28.68
C SER A 156 0.87 -9.09 28.55
N LEU A 157 0.58 -8.07 29.34
CA LEU A 157 1.30 -6.81 29.29
C LEU A 157 1.41 -6.22 30.70
N VAL A 158 2.63 -5.84 31.06
CA VAL A 158 2.94 -4.97 32.21
C VAL A 158 3.43 -3.64 31.66
N GLY A 159 2.71 -2.57 31.92
CA GLY A 159 3.06 -1.24 31.44
C GLY A 159 4.41 -0.78 32.00
N THR A 160 5.13 0.00 31.23
CA THR A 160 6.40 0.62 31.63
C THR A 160 6.24 2.08 32.03
N GLU A 161 5.03 2.61 31.91
CA GLU A 161 4.69 4.00 32.22
C GLU A 161 3.70 4.04 33.37
N ALA A 162 4.03 4.80 34.42
CA ALA A 162 3.13 5.09 35.52
C ALA A 162 2.36 6.38 35.27
N ASN A 163 1.11 6.42 35.67
CA ASN A 163 0.33 7.66 35.66
C ASN A 163 0.97 8.66 36.64
N LEU A 164 1.18 9.90 36.22
CA LEU A 164 1.88 10.93 37.01
C LEU A 164 1.18 11.29 38.30
N GLU A 165 -0.15 11.25 38.33
CA GLU A 165 -0.94 11.65 39.50
C GLU A 165 -1.16 10.49 40.48
N THR A 166 -1.46 9.29 39.95
CA THR A 166 -1.85 8.15 40.78
C THR A 166 -0.72 7.15 41.03
N GLN A 167 0.41 7.30 40.31
CA GLN A 167 1.56 6.38 40.35
C GLN A 167 1.17 4.91 40.06
N ASN A 168 0.09 4.71 39.32
CA ASN A 168 -0.38 3.41 38.92
C ASN A 168 0.12 3.03 37.53
N VAL A 169 0.48 1.78 37.39
CA VAL A 169 0.89 1.18 36.12
C VAL A 169 -0.23 0.30 35.60
N LYS A 170 -0.54 0.41 34.30
CA LYS A 170 -1.54 -0.41 33.64
C LYS A 170 -1.00 -1.82 33.39
N ILE A 171 -1.77 -2.82 33.74
CA ILE A 171 -1.50 -4.24 33.47
C ILE A 171 -2.65 -4.82 32.68
N THR A 172 -2.33 -5.66 31.69
CA THR A 172 -3.33 -6.39 30.91
C THR A 172 -3.17 -7.89 31.14
N ILE A 173 -4.28 -8.55 31.36
CA ILE A 173 -4.38 -9.99 31.61
C ILE A 173 -5.28 -10.57 30.52
N ASP A 174 -4.75 -11.49 29.73
CA ASP A 174 -5.55 -12.22 28.76
C ASP A 174 -6.25 -13.39 29.44
N LEU A 175 -7.55 -13.48 29.24
CA LEU A 175 -8.39 -14.51 29.86
C LEU A 175 -8.35 -15.80 29.03
N ASP A 176 -8.47 -16.92 29.71
CA ASP A 176 -8.60 -18.22 29.08
C ASP A 176 -9.87 -18.28 28.20
N ALA A 177 -9.75 -18.82 26.98
CA ALA A 177 -10.81 -18.90 25.99
C ALA A 177 -12.05 -19.70 26.47
N THR A 178 -11.90 -20.59 27.48
CA THR A 178 -13.02 -21.35 28.06
C THR A 178 -13.86 -20.51 29.01
N CYS A 179 -13.31 -19.50 29.60
CA CYS A 179 -13.93 -18.59 30.56
C CYS A 179 -14.35 -17.25 29.96
N ALA A 180 -13.54 -16.68 29.05
CA ALA A 180 -13.76 -15.38 28.43
C ALA A 180 -15.19 -15.16 27.87
N PRO A 181 -15.84 -16.14 27.19
CA PRO A 181 -17.20 -15.97 26.69
C PRO A 181 -18.26 -15.74 27.76
N LYS A 182 -18.02 -16.21 29.00
CA LYS A 182 -18.94 -16.12 30.13
C LYS A 182 -18.86 -14.77 30.87
N MET A 183 -17.85 -13.98 30.61
CA MET A 183 -17.63 -12.65 31.21
C MET A 183 -18.31 -11.57 30.39
N PHE A 184 -18.90 -10.60 31.08
CA PHE A 184 -19.43 -9.40 30.40
C PHE A 184 -18.33 -8.39 30.10
N LEU A 185 -18.56 -7.60 29.06
CA LEU A 185 -17.70 -6.43 28.81
C LEU A 185 -17.91 -5.40 29.93
N ASN A 186 -16.84 -4.77 30.39
CA ASN A 186 -16.85 -3.82 31.50
C ASN A 186 -17.35 -4.41 32.85
N GLU A 187 -17.25 -5.73 33.02
CA GLU A 187 -17.51 -6.37 34.31
C GLU A 187 -16.39 -6.01 35.31
N ALA A 188 -16.75 -5.56 36.51
CA ALA A 188 -15.78 -5.34 37.57
C ALA A 188 -15.28 -6.68 38.13
N VAL A 189 -13.99 -6.83 38.26
CA VAL A 189 -13.33 -8.07 38.73
C VAL A 189 -12.22 -7.75 39.73
N GLU A 190 -11.86 -8.74 40.54
CA GLU A 190 -10.73 -8.72 41.46
C GLU A 190 -9.63 -9.65 40.96
N ILE A 191 -8.37 -9.33 41.27
CA ILE A 191 -7.18 -10.06 40.82
C ILE A 191 -6.30 -10.41 42.02
#